data_edd453b2e7ee423ed2f92cfccd88c181
#
_entry.id   edd453b2e7ee423ed2f92cfccd88c181
#
_cell.length_a   1.000
_cell.length_b   1.000
_cell.length_c   1.000
_cell.angle_alpha   90.00
_cell.angle_beta   90.00
_cell.angle_gamma   90.00
#
_symmetry.space_group_name_H-M   'P 1'
#
loop_
_entity.id
_entity.type
_entity.pdbx_description
1 polymer ?
#
loop_
_entity_poly.entity_id
_entity_poly.type
_entity_poly.pdbx_seq_one_letter_code
_entity_poly.pdbx_strand_id
1 'polypeptide(L)'
;MQIKQFDIWLADLNPQIGTETGKTRPVLILQTNLLNKIPHPSTIICPITNNVVTEAKILRVNIPRGVANLSENSDIIIDQIRAINNKRLIKRIGTLPENLSVLVKQNLKIIMDL
;
A
#
# COMPACT_ATOMS: atom_id res chain seq x y z
N MET A 1 4.10 -2.44 -17.83
CA MET A 1 4.11 -1.95 -16.46
C MET A 1 4.76 -3.00 -15.58
N GLN A 2 5.88 -2.67 -14.94
CA GLN A 2 6.55 -3.58 -14.03
C GLN A 2 6.33 -3.15 -12.60
N ILE A 3 5.46 -3.86 -11.89
CA ILE A 3 5.25 -3.67 -10.47
C ILE A 3 6.09 -4.68 -9.68
N LYS A 4 6.58 -4.25 -8.51
CA LYS A 4 7.34 -5.11 -7.60
C LYS A 4 6.75 -5.01 -6.20
N GLN A 5 6.82 -6.09 -5.45
CA GLN A 5 6.40 -6.10 -4.05
C GLN A 5 7.12 -4.97 -3.29
N PHE A 6 6.38 -4.25 -2.48
CA PHE A 6 6.82 -3.09 -1.68
C PHE A 6 7.18 -1.84 -2.49
N ASP A 7 6.91 -1.82 -3.79
CA ASP A 7 6.83 -0.55 -4.52
C ASP A 7 5.64 0.26 -4.02
N ILE A 8 5.79 1.58 -4.10
CA ILE A 8 4.69 2.51 -3.86
C ILE A 8 4.29 3.10 -5.21
N TRP A 9 3.01 3.00 -5.53
CA TRP A 9 2.43 3.48 -6.78
C TRP A 9 1.31 4.47 -6.50
N LEU A 10 1.14 5.45 -7.39
CA LEU A 10 -0.07 6.26 -7.41
C LEU A 10 -1.18 5.47 -8.07
N ALA A 11 -2.37 5.43 -7.45
CA ALA A 11 -3.50 4.67 -7.96
C ALA A 11 -4.80 5.44 -7.78
N ASP A 12 -5.74 5.21 -8.71
CA ASP A 12 -7.09 5.73 -8.62
C ASP A 12 -7.97 4.70 -7.91
N LEU A 13 -8.37 5.01 -6.68
CA LEU A 13 -9.20 4.14 -5.85
C LEU A 13 -10.68 4.52 -5.87
N ASN A 14 -11.08 5.46 -6.71
CA ASN A 14 -12.49 5.84 -6.85
C ASN A 14 -13.29 4.76 -7.61
N PRO A 15 -14.60 4.64 -7.35
CA PRO A 15 -15.36 5.35 -6.32
C PRO A 15 -15.13 4.77 -4.92
N GLN A 16 -15.27 5.62 -3.91
CA GLN A 16 -15.25 5.18 -2.51
C GLN A 16 -16.61 4.57 -2.17
N ILE A 17 -16.58 3.37 -1.57
CA ILE A 17 -17.80 2.66 -1.15
C ILE A 17 -17.67 2.36 0.34
N GLY A 18 -18.61 2.86 1.14
CA GLY A 18 -18.61 2.64 2.59
C GLY A 18 -17.33 3.13 3.26
N THR A 19 -16.67 2.24 4.01
CA THR A 19 -15.43 2.55 4.72
C THR A 19 -14.18 2.34 3.86
N GLU A 20 -14.33 1.90 2.60
CA GLU A 20 -13.21 1.72 1.70
C GLU A 20 -12.52 3.05 1.41
N THR A 21 -11.19 3.01 1.29
CA THR A 21 -10.41 4.18 0.92
C THR A 21 -10.61 4.49 -0.56
N GLY A 22 -11.05 5.70 -0.87
CA GLY A 22 -11.22 6.18 -2.23
C GLY A 22 -10.14 7.17 -2.64
N LYS A 23 -10.42 7.99 -3.65
CA LYS A 23 -9.56 9.03 -4.20
C LYS A 23 -8.34 8.48 -4.94
N THR A 24 -7.61 9.36 -5.59
CA THR A 24 -6.29 9.07 -6.15
C THR A 24 -5.26 9.27 -5.06
N ARG A 25 -4.51 8.21 -4.74
CA ARG A 25 -3.56 8.24 -3.65
C ARG A 25 -2.45 7.22 -3.82
N PRO A 26 -1.35 7.34 -3.07
CA PRO A 26 -0.33 6.29 -3.03
C PRO A 26 -0.90 4.99 -2.48
N VAL A 27 -0.42 3.88 -3.02
CA VAL A 27 -0.72 2.53 -2.54
C VAL A 27 0.57 1.74 -2.42
N LEU A 28 0.63 0.82 -1.47
CA LEU A 28 1.74 -0.11 -1.31
C LEU A 28 1.42 -1.41 -2.03
N ILE A 29 2.31 -1.86 -2.90
CA ILE A 29 2.17 -3.16 -3.57
C ILE A 29 2.53 -4.26 -2.55
N LEU A 30 1.57 -5.09 -2.20
CA LEU A 30 1.78 -6.24 -1.31
C LEU A 30 1.99 -7.54 -2.06
N GLN A 31 1.48 -7.62 -3.28
CA GLN A 31 1.45 -8.86 -4.05
C GLN A 31 2.85 -9.40 -4.31
N THR A 32 3.00 -10.72 -4.14
CA THR A 32 4.26 -11.42 -4.40
C THR A 32 4.75 -11.19 -5.83
N ASN A 33 6.06 -11.08 -5.99
CA ASN A 33 6.69 -10.97 -7.31
C ASN A 33 6.44 -12.20 -8.19
N LEU A 34 6.10 -13.34 -7.61
CA LEU A 34 5.69 -14.51 -8.40
C LEU A 34 4.47 -14.21 -9.28
N LEU A 35 3.50 -13.45 -8.78
CA LEU A 35 2.35 -13.00 -9.55
C LEU A 35 2.64 -11.74 -10.35
N ASN A 36 3.51 -10.86 -9.84
CA ASN A 36 3.84 -9.61 -10.53
C ASN A 36 4.56 -9.85 -11.86
N LYS A 37 5.22 -10.99 -12.02
CA LYS A 37 5.99 -11.33 -13.22
C LYS A 37 5.15 -11.93 -14.35
N ILE A 38 3.90 -12.27 -14.07
CA ILE A 38 2.99 -12.86 -15.06
C ILE A 38 1.87 -11.86 -15.39
N PRO A 39 1.14 -12.03 -16.52
CA PRO A 39 0.04 -11.14 -16.87
C PRO A 39 -1.18 -11.40 -15.99
N HIS A 40 -1.14 -10.91 -14.76
CA HIS A 40 -2.22 -11.00 -13.78
C HIS A 40 -3.02 -9.68 -13.81
N PRO A 41 -4.37 -9.74 -13.92
CA PRO A 41 -5.18 -8.53 -14.18
C PRO A 41 -5.37 -7.62 -12.97
N SER A 42 -5.10 -8.10 -11.76
CA SER A 42 -5.27 -7.32 -10.52
C SER A 42 -4.05 -7.43 -9.64
N THR A 43 -3.94 -6.49 -8.68
CA THR A 43 -2.80 -6.41 -7.76
C THR A 43 -3.29 -6.18 -6.35
N ILE A 44 -2.77 -6.96 -5.41
CA ILE A 44 -3.08 -6.81 -3.98
C ILE A 44 -2.27 -5.65 -3.41
N ILE A 45 -2.96 -4.69 -2.81
CA ILE A 45 -2.37 -3.46 -2.29
C ILE A 45 -2.89 -3.12 -0.89
N CYS A 46 -2.18 -2.22 -0.20
CA CYS A 46 -2.70 -1.44 0.92
C CYS A 46 -2.70 0.04 0.54
N PRO A 47 -3.78 0.79 0.82
CA PRO A 47 -3.78 2.22 0.59
C PRO A 47 -2.90 2.96 1.59
N ILE A 48 -2.39 4.11 1.16
CA ILE A 48 -1.58 5.02 1.98
C ILE A 48 -2.35 6.32 2.14
N THR A 49 -2.36 6.89 3.34
CA THR A 49 -3.06 8.14 3.65
C THR A 49 -2.14 9.13 4.35
N ASN A 50 -2.32 10.42 4.09
CA ASN A 50 -1.63 11.46 4.86
C ASN A 50 -2.39 11.85 6.14
N ASN A 51 -3.52 11.23 6.41
CA ASN A 51 -4.24 11.37 7.68
C ASN A 51 -3.67 10.37 8.69
N VAL A 52 -2.61 10.77 9.38
CA VAL A 52 -1.83 9.91 10.28
C VAL A 52 -2.53 9.71 11.61
N VAL A 53 -2.58 8.45 12.08
CA VAL A 53 -3.15 8.08 13.38
C VAL A 53 -2.07 7.37 14.20
N THR A 54 -1.39 8.11 15.07
CA THR A 54 -0.22 7.63 15.79
C THR A 54 -0.51 6.53 16.81
N GLU A 55 -1.74 6.46 17.33
CA GLU A 55 -2.15 5.46 18.32
C GLU A 55 -2.45 4.09 17.71
N ALA A 56 -2.68 4.02 16.41
CA ALA A 56 -3.09 2.77 15.73
C ALA A 56 -1.86 1.94 15.33
N LYS A 57 -1.13 1.41 16.29
CA LYS A 57 0.19 0.80 16.07
C LYS A 57 0.16 -0.50 15.25
N ILE A 58 -0.92 -1.29 15.35
CA ILE A 58 -1.05 -2.53 14.59
C ILE A 58 -1.65 -2.27 13.22
N LEU A 59 -2.65 -1.40 13.15
CA LEU A 59 -3.40 -1.11 11.92
C LEU A 59 -2.68 -0.16 10.98
N ARG A 60 -1.66 0.53 11.44
CA ARG A 60 -0.95 1.55 10.67
C ARG A 60 0.55 1.32 10.73
N VAL A 61 1.22 1.53 9.60
CA VAL A 61 2.68 1.64 9.52
C VAL A 61 3.01 3.01 8.97
N ASN A 62 3.72 3.82 9.76
CA ASN A 62 4.04 5.20 9.39
C ASN A 62 5.24 5.23 8.43
N ILE A 63 5.12 6.06 7.40
CA ILE A 63 6.21 6.41 6.48
C ILE A 63 6.50 7.89 6.68
N PRO A 64 7.65 8.26 7.28
CA PRO A 64 7.99 9.67 7.47
C PRO A 64 8.11 10.41 6.14
N ARG A 65 7.83 11.70 6.18
CA ARG A 65 7.98 12.60 5.03
C ARG A 65 9.37 12.42 4.40
N GLY A 66 9.42 12.33 3.07
CA GLY A 66 10.66 12.19 2.31
C GLY A 66 11.14 10.76 2.13
N VAL A 67 10.63 9.81 2.93
CA VAL A 67 10.94 8.39 2.77
C VAL A 67 10.11 7.84 1.61
N ALA A 68 10.73 6.99 0.79
CA ALA A 68 10.09 6.37 -0.38
C ALA A 68 9.48 7.40 -1.36
N ASN A 69 10.07 8.59 -1.43
CA ASN A 69 9.63 9.72 -2.27
C ASN A 69 8.23 10.26 -1.94
N LEU A 70 7.70 9.97 -0.76
CA LEU A 70 6.44 10.57 -0.32
C LEU A 70 6.69 12.00 0.16
N SER A 71 5.87 12.94 -0.32
CA SER A 71 6.00 14.35 0.02
C SER A 71 5.44 14.71 1.39
N GLU A 72 4.67 13.82 2.00
CA GLU A 72 4.02 14.04 3.28
C GLU A 72 4.19 12.84 4.19
N ASN A 73 4.24 13.11 5.50
CA ASN A 73 4.15 12.08 6.53
C ASN A 73 2.87 11.28 6.32
N SER A 74 2.96 9.97 6.20
CA SER A 74 1.84 9.13 5.77
C SER A 74 1.78 7.84 6.56
N ASP A 75 0.60 7.21 6.56
CA ASP A 75 0.39 5.88 7.12
C ASP A 75 -0.03 4.90 6.04
N ILE A 76 0.52 3.70 6.09
CA ILE A 76 -0.02 2.53 5.38
C ILE A 76 -1.19 2.00 6.19
N ILE A 77 -2.35 1.85 5.57
CA ILE A 77 -3.56 1.34 6.26
C ILE A 77 -3.59 -0.18 6.11
N ILE A 78 -3.07 -0.88 7.12
CA ILE A 78 -2.78 -2.32 7.04
C ILE A 78 -4.05 -3.17 6.91
N ASP A 79 -5.14 -2.78 7.55
CA ASP A 79 -6.40 -3.55 7.52
C ASP A 79 -7.28 -3.25 6.29
N GLN A 80 -6.81 -2.40 5.38
CA GLN A 80 -7.53 -2.11 4.13
C GLN A 80 -6.90 -2.80 2.92
N ILE A 81 -6.39 -4.00 3.12
CA ILE A 81 -5.86 -4.85 2.05
C ILE A 81 -6.96 -5.10 1.04
N ARG A 82 -6.65 -4.92 -0.25
CA ARG A 82 -7.61 -5.20 -1.32
C ARG A 82 -6.88 -5.46 -2.62
N ALA A 83 -7.54 -6.19 -3.51
CA ALA A 83 -7.10 -6.33 -4.88
C ALA A 83 -7.73 -5.22 -5.73
N ILE A 84 -6.91 -4.56 -6.55
CA ILE A 84 -7.40 -3.57 -7.51
C ILE A 84 -7.05 -3.99 -8.93
N ASN A 85 -7.85 -3.57 -9.89
CA ASN A 85 -7.54 -3.76 -11.30
C ASN A 85 -6.26 -2.99 -11.64
N ASN A 86 -5.34 -3.59 -12.39
CA ASN A 86 -4.08 -2.95 -12.76
C ASN A 86 -4.27 -1.63 -13.52
N LYS A 87 -5.41 -1.43 -14.17
CA LYS A 87 -5.74 -0.18 -14.86
C LYS A 87 -5.85 1.02 -13.90
N ARG A 88 -6.02 0.75 -12.60
CA ARG A 88 -6.06 1.80 -11.58
C ARG A 88 -4.67 2.34 -11.22
N LEU A 89 -3.61 1.58 -11.50
CA LEU A 89 -2.23 1.99 -11.24
C LEU A 89 -1.79 3.02 -12.27
N ILE A 90 -1.28 4.16 -11.79
CA ILE A 90 -0.93 5.31 -12.65
C ILE A 90 0.57 5.37 -12.89
N LYS A 91 1.37 5.46 -11.80
CA LYS A 91 2.83 5.55 -11.90
C LYS A 91 3.50 5.12 -10.62
N ARG A 92 4.71 4.61 -10.72
CA ARG A 92 5.55 4.28 -9.57
C ARG A 92 6.05 5.58 -8.91
N ILE A 93 6.00 5.61 -7.58
CA ILE A 93 6.49 6.74 -6.76
C ILE A 93 7.85 6.40 -6.17
N GLY A 94 7.99 5.24 -5.55
CA GLY A 94 9.20 4.84 -4.84
C GLY A 94 9.13 3.41 -4.35
N THR A 95 10.02 3.08 -3.43
CA THR A 95 10.11 1.74 -2.82
C THR A 95 10.16 1.89 -1.30
N LEU A 96 9.39 1.07 -0.61
CA LEU A 96 9.38 1.05 0.85
C LEU A 96 10.71 0.50 1.37
N PRO A 97 11.39 1.19 2.32
CA PRO A 97 12.61 0.67 2.94
C PRO A 97 12.36 -0.68 3.65
N GLU A 98 13.39 -1.52 3.71
CA GLU A 98 13.27 -2.87 4.27
C GLU A 98 12.80 -2.88 5.73
N ASN A 99 13.29 -1.95 6.56
CA ASN A 99 12.86 -1.88 7.96
C ASN A 99 11.35 -1.65 8.09
N LEU A 100 10.74 -0.90 7.18
CA LEU A 100 9.29 -0.69 7.16
C LEU A 100 8.56 -1.87 6.55
N SER A 101 9.10 -2.50 5.52
CA SER A 101 8.47 -3.68 4.92
C SER A 101 8.42 -4.86 5.87
N VAL A 102 9.42 -5.04 6.71
CA VAL A 102 9.40 -6.05 7.78
C VAL A 102 8.26 -5.78 8.76
N LEU A 103 8.07 -4.52 9.15
CA LEU A 103 6.99 -4.12 10.05
C LEU A 103 5.61 -4.35 9.42
N VAL A 104 5.47 -4.06 8.13
CA VAL A 104 4.23 -4.34 7.40
C VAL A 104 3.91 -5.83 7.44
N LYS A 105 4.89 -6.69 7.17
CA LYS A 105 4.69 -8.14 7.21
C LYS A 105 4.28 -8.63 8.59
N GLN A 106 4.91 -8.11 9.65
CA GLN A 106 4.56 -8.45 11.02
C GLN A 106 3.11 -8.08 11.35
N ASN A 107 2.71 -6.86 11.00
CA ASN A 107 1.36 -6.40 11.28
C ASN A 107 0.30 -7.15 10.46
N LEU A 108 0.61 -7.49 9.22
CA LEU A 108 -0.27 -8.33 8.39
C LEU A 108 -0.49 -9.70 9.03
N LYS A 109 0.55 -10.32 9.57
CA LYS A 109 0.42 -11.60 10.27
C LYS A 109 -0.49 -11.49 11.48
N ILE A 110 -0.39 -10.40 12.20
CA ILE A 110 -1.24 -10.17 13.40
C ILE A 110 -2.70 -10.02 13.00
N ILE A 111 -3.01 -9.14 12.06
CA ILE A 111 -4.42 -8.85 11.73
C ILE A 111 -5.10 -9.99 10.96
N MET A 112 -4.33 -10.82 10.28
CA MET A 112 -4.84 -11.96 9.53
C MET A 112 -4.68 -13.29 10.27
N ASP A 113 -4.07 -13.26 11.43
CA ASP A 113 -3.83 -14.46 12.25
C ASP A 113 -3.09 -15.55 11.49
N LEU A 114 -1.96 -15.18 10.91
CA LEU A 114 -1.11 -16.10 10.15
C LEU A 114 0.10 -16.58 10.94
#